data_026fee7e5c23bb3e77109d9eeb6dfd7c
#
_entry.id   026fee7e5c23bb3e77109d9eeb6dfd7c
#
_cell.length_a   1.000
_cell.length_b   1.000
_cell.length_c   1.000
_cell.angle_alpha   90.00
_cell.angle_beta   90.00
_cell.angle_gamma   90.00
#
_symmetry.space_group_name_H-M   'P 1'
#
loop_
_entity.id
_entity.type
_entity.pdbx_description
1 polymer ?
#
loop_
_entity_poly.entity_id
_entity_poly.type
_entity_poly.pdbx_seq_one_letter_code
_entity_poly.pdbx_strand_id
1 'polypeptide(L)'
;MTNEKKQELDALCLKFRRTLIEILHERQTGHPGGSLSVCEILTNLYFNDANISPENINDRSRDKIVLCKGHAAPMLYLERAEKGFFPMEEMHSLRQINSRLQGHPCSKETPGVEASTGPLGAGYPFALGMALSDMHDGVDAYTYAILGDGEINEGVVWETCMNASKFKADRLISILDWNGVQLDGTTEQIMPMGDIELKFKAFGYNTIVCDGHNVAALSAAIETAKSVKGVPSIILAKTVKGKGISFMEGKNTWHGAPVKDADYEAAMKELGGVQ
;
A
#
# COMPACT_ATOMS: atom_id res chain seq x y z
N MET A 1 -3.25 4.48 19.83
CA MET A 1 -2.22 3.39 19.82
C MET A 1 -1.39 3.44 21.09
N THR A 2 -1.09 2.30 21.76
CA THR A 2 -0.18 2.23 22.92
C THR A 2 1.28 2.23 22.46
N ASN A 3 2.21 2.56 23.36
CA ASN A 3 3.65 2.51 23.04
C ASN A 3 4.12 1.08 22.70
N GLU A 4 3.59 0.07 23.39
CA GLU A 4 3.90 -1.35 23.13
C GLU A 4 3.47 -1.76 21.73
N LYS A 5 2.23 -1.39 21.32
CA LYS A 5 1.74 -1.68 19.96
C LYS A 5 2.56 -0.95 18.89
N LYS A 6 2.97 0.30 19.16
CA LYS A 6 3.87 1.02 18.27
C LYS A 6 5.20 0.29 18.07
N GLN A 7 5.83 -0.16 19.16
CA GLN A 7 7.09 -0.91 19.10
C GLN A 7 6.95 -2.24 18.36
N GLU A 8 5.83 -2.95 18.55
CA GLU A 8 5.51 -4.17 17.80
C GLU A 8 5.44 -3.90 16.29
N LEU A 9 4.70 -2.88 15.87
CA LEU A 9 4.56 -2.52 14.46
C LEU A 9 5.88 -2.03 13.85
N ASP A 10 6.65 -1.23 14.57
CA ASP A 10 7.98 -0.78 14.12
C ASP A 10 8.93 -1.97 13.92
N ALA A 11 8.89 -2.97 14.82
CA ALA A 11 9.67 -4.20 14.68
C ALA A 11 9.22 -5.05 13.48
N LEU A 12 7.92 -5.14 13.24
CA LEU A 12 7.38 -5.80 12.04
C LEU A 12 7.83 -5.10 10.76
N CYS A 13 7.75 -3.77 10.69
CA CYS A 13 8.23 -3.02 9.53
C CYS A 13 9.72 -3.28 9.24
N LEU A 14 10.56 -3.36 10.28
CA LEU A 14 11.97 -3.70 10.11
C LEU A 14 12.16 -5.14 9.61
N LYS A 15 11.41 -6.10 10.17
CA LYS A 15 11.39 -7.49 9.70
C LYS A 15 11.00 -7.56 8.23
N PHE A 16 9.91 -6.90 7.83
CA PHE A 16 9.45 -6.91 6.45
C PHE A 16 10.45 -6.31 5.48
N ARG A 17 11.14 -5.22 5.83
CA ARG A 17 12.20 -4.66 5.00
C ARG A 17 13.33 -5.63 4.77
N ARG A 18 13.79 -6.34 5.82
CA ARG A 18 14.84 -7.37 5.71
C ARG A 18 14.40 -8.50 4.81
N THR A 19 13.26 -9.11 5.08
CA THR A 19 12.74 -10.23 4.29
C THR A 19 12.45 -9.83 2.85
N LEU A 20 11.92 -8.61 2.62
CA LEU A 20 11.73 -8.09 1.27
C LEU A 20 13.03 -8.06 0.47
N ILE A 21 14.08 -7.49 1.04
CA ILE A 21 15.39 -7.37 0.37
C ILE A 21 16.00 -8.75 0.11
N GLU A 22 15.87 -9.68 1.06
CA GLU A 22 16.30 -11.07 0.90
C GLU A 22 15.59 -11.76 -0.27
N ILE A 23 14.27 -11.71 -0.31
CA ILE A 23 13.47 -12.30 -1.40
C ILE A 23 13.77 -11.64 -2.75
N LEU A 24 13.86 -10.31 -2.81
CA LEU A 24 14.15 -9.61 -4.08
C LEU A 24 15.57 -9.87 -4.56
N HIS A 25 16.54 -10.05 -3.65
CA HIS A 25 17.89 -10.49 -3.98
C HIS A 25 17.87 -11.91 -4.54
N GLU A 26 17.24 -12.86 -3.86
CA GLU A 26 17.12 -14.24 -4.34
C GLU A 26 16.44 -14.32 -5.71
N ARG A 27 15.37 -13.57 -5.92
CA ARG A 27 14.55 -13.63 -7.15
C ARG A 27 15.12 -12.78 -8.30
N GLN A 28 16.08 -11.89 -8.04
CA GLN A 28 16.68 -10.96 -9.01
C GLN A 28 15.62 -10.20 -9.83
N THR A 29 14.47 -9.90 -9.22
CA THR A 29 13.35 -9.19 -9.85
C THR A 29 12.46 -8.54 -8.79
N GLY A 30 11.77 -7.48 -9.12
CA GLY A 30 10.77 -6.84 -8.27
C GLY A 30 10.85 -5.32 -8.27
N HIS A 31 10.10 -4.73 -7.35
CA HIS A 31 9.97 -3.28 -7.22
C HIS A 31 10.34 -2.86 -5.78
N PRO A 32 11.63 -2.82 -5.41
CA PRO A 32 12.05 -2.54 -4.04
C PRO A 32 11.59 -1.16 -3.56
N GLY A 33 11.77 -0.12 -4.36
CA GLY A 33 11.47 1.25 -3.94
C GLY A 33 10.03 1.46 -3.48
N GLY A 34 9.07 1.07 -4.32
CA GLY A 34 7.64 1.23 -4.02
C GLY A 34 7.12 0.25 -2.97
N SER A 35 7.77 -0.91 -2.81
CA SER A 35 7.46 -1.87 -1.74
C SER A 35 7.95 -1.36 -0.38
N LEU A 36 9.15 -0.77 -0.32
CA LEU A 36 9.71 -0.21 0.91
C LEU A 36 8.93 1.03 1.39
N SER A 37 8.43 1.87 0.47
CA SER A 37 7.68 3.08 0.86
C SER A 37 6.32 2.77 1.48
N VAL A 38 5.66 1.68 1.09
CA VAL A 38 4.30 1.33 1.54
C VAL A 38 4.28 0.45 2.80
N CYS A 39 5.42 0.08 3.33
CA CYS A 39 5.57 -0.87 4.42
C CYS A 39 4.71 -0.50 5.64
N GLU A 40 4.89 0.68 6.23
CA GLU A 40 4.13 1.11 7.41
C GLU A 40 2.62 1.22 7.14
N ILE A 41 2.24 1.62 5.92
CA ILE A 41 0.83 1.73 5.53
C ILE A 41 0.17 0.35 5.58
N LEU A 42 0.78 -0.66 4.93
CA LEU A 42 0.27 -2.02 4.93
C LEU A 42 0.33 -2.65 6.32
N THR A 43 1.46 -2.49 7.04
CA THR A 43 1.62 -3.02 8.41
C THR A 43 0.53 -2.49 9.34
N ASN A 44 0.21 -1.19 9.30
CA ASN A 44 -0.89 -0.65 10.08
C ASN A 44 -2.23 -1.29 9.70
N LEU A 45 -2.53 -1.40 8.43
CA LEU A 45 -3.79 -1.99 7.98
C LEU A 45 -3.92 -3.45 8.41
N TYR A 46 -2.91 -4.29 8.13
CA TYR A 46 -3.00 -5.72 8.41
C TYR A 46 -2.90 -6.07 9.90
N PHE A 47 -2.15 -5.30 10.69
CA PHE A 47 -1.83 -5.68 12.07
C PHE A 47 -2.44 -4.79 13.15
N ASN A 48 -3.18 -3.71 12.76
CA ASN A 48 -3.79 -2.81 13.73
C ASN A 48 -5.17 -2.30 13.32
N ASP A 49 -5.34 -1.72 12.12
CA ASP A 49 -6.46 -0.80 11.84
C ASP A 49 -7.60 -1.45 11.04
N ALA A 50 -7.35 -2.50 10.25
CA ALA A 50 -8.37 -3.17 9.46
C ALA A 50 -8.83 -4.49 10.06
N ASN A 51 -10.13 -4.76 9.98
CA ASN A 51 -10.73 -6.03 10.34
C ASN A 51 -10.55 -7.05 9.19
N ILE A 52 -9.36 -7.61 9.09
CA ILE A 52 -9.00 -8.60 8.06
C ILE A 52 -8.08 -9.68 8.63
N SER A 53 -8.43 -10.94 8.40
CA SER A 53 -7.64 -12.11 8.78
C SER A 53 -7.96 -13.30 7.89
N PRO A 54 -7.14 -14.38 7.89
CA PRO A 54 -7.48 -15.61 7.19
C PRO A 54 -8.82 -16.22 7.61
N GLU A 55 -9.16 -16.10 8.89
CA GLU A 55 -10.38 -16.69 9.48
C GLU A 55 -11.64 -16.01 8.96
N ASN A 56 -11.58 -14.69 8.72
CA ASN A 56 -12.74 -13.92 8.24
C ASN A 56 -12.73 -13.66 6.73
N ILE A 57 -11.87 -14.33 5.96
CA ILE A 57 -11.68 -14.03 4.52
C ILE A 57 -12.97 -14.12 3.70
N ASN A 58 -13.90 -14.98 4.10
CA ASN A 58 -15.18 -15.17 3.45
C ASN A 58 -16.32 -14.37 4.09
N ASP A 59 -16.03 -13.60 5.15
CA ASP A 59 -17.03 -12.76 5.82
C ASP A 59 -17.18 -11.45 5.04
N ARG A 60 -18.40 -11.11 4.65
CA ARG A 60 -18.69 -9.85 3.96
C ARG A 60 -18.46 -8.62 4.85
N SER A 61 -18.55 -8.78 6.17
CA SER A 61 -18.35 -7.68 7.14
C SER A 61 -16.89 -7.35 7.42
N ARG A 62 -15.95 -8.10 6.82
CA ARG A 62 -14.52 -7.76 6.90
C ARG A 62 -14.18 -6.54 6.06
N ASP A 63 -13.16 -5.84 6.47
CA ASP A 63 -12.58 -4.78 5.66
C ASP A 63 -11.90 -5.32 4.41
N LYS A 64 -11.71 -4.46 3.41
CA LYS A 64 -11.07 -4.79 2.13
C LYS A 64 -9.88 -3.87 1.89
N ILE A 65 -8.78 -4.44 1.38
CA ILE A 65 -7.56 -3.69 1.07
C ILE A 65 -7.23 -3.88 -0.39
N VAL A 66 -7.29 -2.80 -1.18
CA VAL A 66 -6.93 -2.78 -2.60
C VAL A 66 -5.61 -2.03 -2.78
N LEU A 67 -4.57 -2.76 -3.15
CA LEU A 67 -3.29 -2.16 -3.53
C LEU A 67 -3.36 -1.69 -4.98
N CYS A 68 -3.77 -0.43 -5.23
CA CYS A 68 -3.93 0.13 -6.57
C CYS A 68 -2.58 0.21 -7.30
N LYS A 69 -1.51 0.65 -6.61
CA LYS A 69 -0.11 0.57 -7.09
C LYS A 69 0.40 -0.87 -7.08
N GLY A 70 -0.15 -1.71 -7.93
CA GLY A 70 0.06 -3.17 -7.92
C GLY A 70 1.52 -3.64 -8.00
N HIS A 71 2.43 -2.80 -8.49
CA HIS A 71 3.86 -3.11 -8.52
C HIS A 71 4.49 -3.26 -7.12
N ALA A 72 3.89 -2.72 -6.05
CA ALA A 72 4.31 -2.95 -4.68
C ALA A 72 3.84 -4.30 -4.09
N ALA A 73 3.35 -5.22 -4.94
CA ALA A 73 2.90 -6.57 -4.57
C ALA A 73 3.86 -7.34 -3.66
N PRO A 74 5.21 -7.27 -3.80
CA PRO A 74 6.10 -8.00 -2.91
C PRO A 74 5.88 -7.69 -1.42
N MET A 75 5.66 -6.42 -1.06
CA MET A 75 5.35 -6.04 0.32
C MET A 75 3.95 -6.55 0.74
N LEU A 76 2.94 -6.39 -0.12
CA LEU A 76 1.60 -6.93 0.13
C LEU A 76 1.63 -8.43 0.44
N TYR A 77 2.41 -9.20 -0.32
CA TYR A 77 2.50 -10.64 -0.12
C TYR A 77 3.20 -11.00 1.18
N LEU A 78 4.27 -10.30 1.56
CA LEU A 78 4.93 -10.48 2.85
C LEU A 78 3.98 -10.24 4.03
N GLU A 79 3.25 -9.13 4.01
CA GLU A 79 2.28 -8.78 5.04
C GLU A 79 1.18 -9.86 5.17
N ARG A 80 0.72 -10.37 4.03
CA ARG A 80 -0.29 -11.43 4.00
C ARG A 80 0.24 -12.77 4.48
N ALA A 81 1.46 -13.14 4.07
CA ALA A 81 2.11 -14.36 4.56
C ALA A 81 2.30 -14.30 6.08
N GLU A 82 2.80 -13.18 6.61
CA GLU A 82 2.97 -12.98 8.07
C GLU A 82 1.62 -13.01 8.81
N LYS A 83 0.55 -12.50 8.19
CA LYS A 83 -0.80 -12.58 8.74
C LYS A 83 -1.40 -13.99 8.68
N GLY A 84 -0.79 -14.92 7.92
CA GLY A 84 -1.20 -16.32 7.84
C GLY A 84 -2.13 -16.66 6.67
N PHE A 85 -2.27 -15.80 5.66
CA PHE A 85 -3.08 -16.11 4.47
C PHE A 85 -2.49 -17.22 3.62
N PHE A 86 -1.18 -17.41 3.67
CA PHE A 86 -0.42 -18.50 3.06
C PHE A 86 0.95 -18.63 3.74
N PRO A 87 1.64 -19.79 3.59
CA PRO A 87 2.95 -19.99 4.21
C PRO A 87 4.00 -18.98 3.75
N MET A 88 4.83 -18.49 4.67
CA MET A 88 5.91 -17.53 4.37
C MET A 88 6.92 -18.09 3.36
N GLU A 89 7.13 -19.39 3.37
CA GLU A 89 8.04 -20.10 2.45
C GLU A 89 7.64 -19.92 0.98
N GLU A 90 6.36 -19.66 0.70
CA GLU A 90 5.91 -19.41 -0.67
C GLU A 90 6.48 -18.12 -1.26
N MET A 91 6.95 -17.18 -0.44
CA MET A 91 7.61 -15.96 -0.90
C MET A 91 8.82 -16.24 -1.80
N HIS A 92 9.50 -17.38 -1.59
CA HIS A 92 10.60 -17.84 -2.45
C HIS A 92 10.16 -18.21 -3.89
N SER A 93 8.87 -18.34 -4.13
CA SER A 93 8.32 -18.56 -5.48
C SER A 93 7.89 -17.29 -6.20
N LEU A 94 8.11 -16.11 -5.61
CA LEU A 94 7.70 -14.82 -6.20
C LEU A 94 8.12 -14.71 -7.67
N ARG A 95 7.14 -14.43 -8.56
CA ARG A 95 7.31 -14.28 -10.02
C ARG A 95 7.86 -15.51 -10.74
N GLN A 96 7.82 -16.69 -10.14
CA GLN A 96 8.14 -17.93 -10.85
C GLN A 96 6.94 -18.45 -11.65
N ILE A 97 7.23 -19.29 -12.65
CA ILE A 97 6.18 -19.98 -13.41
C ILE A 97 5.38 -20.87 -12.45
N ASN A 98 4.06 -20.84 -12.57
CA ASN A 98 3.10 -21.54 -11.71
C ASN A 98 3.03 -21.05 -10.25
N SER A 99 3.73 -19.98 -9.88
CA SER A 99 3.52 -19.35 -8.59
C SER A 99 2.24 -18.52 -8.59
N ARG A 100 1.49 -18.57 -7.49
CA ARG A 100 0.37 -17.66 -7.26
C ARG A 100 0.80 -16.24 -6.87
N LEU A 101 2.07 -16.05 -6.52
CA LEU A 101 2.67 -14.75 -6.19
C LEU A 101 3.17 -14.06 -7.46
N GLN A 102 2.23 -13.52 -8.21
CA GLN A 102 2.46 -12.86 -9.49
C GLN A 102 3.22 -11.53 -9.31
N GLY A 103 3.76 -10.99 -10.41
CA GLY A 103 4.43 -9.68 -10.40
C GLY A 103 3.53 -8.50 -9.97
N HIS A 104 2.23 -8.65 -10.14
CA HIS A 104 1.17 -7.77 -9.67
C HIS A 104 0.09 -8.62 -9.00
N PRO A 105 -0.71 -8.08 -8.05
CA PRO A 105 -1.72 -8.85 -7.35
C PRO A 105 -2.76 -9.44 -8.30
N CYS A 106 -3.08 -10.73 -8.10
CA CYS A 106 -4.11 -11.42 -8.85
C CYS A 106 -5.15 -12.01 -7.88
N SER A 107 -6.39 -11.52 -7.95
CA SER A 107 -7.47 -11.95 -7.06
C SER A 107 -7.93 -13.39 -7.28
N LYS A 108 -7.58 -13.99 -8.43
CA LYS A 108 -7.91 -15.39 -8.71
C LYS A 108 -6.87 -16.37 -8.18
N GLU A 109 -5.64 -15.93 -8.00
CA GLU A 109 -4.51 -16.79 -7.65
C GLU A 109 -4.09 -16.63 -6.18
N THR A 110 -4.01 -15.38 -5.71
CA THR A 110 -3.48 -15.10 -4.36
C THR A 110 -4.60 -14.97 -3.34
N PRO A 111 -4.63 -15.80 -2.28
CA PRO A 111 -5.68 -15.75 -1.28
C PRO A 111 -5.86 -14.36 -0.67
N GLY A 112 -7.11 -13.90 -0.65
CA GLY A 112 -7.50 -12.63 -0.03
C GLY A 112 -7.07 -11.38 -0.77
N VAL A 113 -6.49 -11.45 -1.96
CA VAL A 113 -6.32 -10.30 -2.83
C VAL A 113 -7.69 -9.89 -3.38
N GLU A 114 -8.12 -8.66 -3.09
CA GLU A 114 -9.47 -8.18 -3.41
C GLU A 114 -9.67 -7.92 -4.90
N ALA A 115 -8.67 -7.33 -5.54
CA ALA A 115 -8.68 -6.96 -6.95
C ALA A 115 -7.35 -7.26 -7.61
N SER A 116 -7.40 -7.74 -8.85
CA SER A 116 -6.21 -7.80 -9.71
C SER A 116 -5.87 -6.37 -10.14
N THR A 117 -4.64 -5.94 -9.82
CA THR A 117 -4.14 -4.60 -10.12
C THR A 117 -2.81 -4.69 -10.89
N GLY A 118 -2.32 -3.55 -11.36
CA GLY A 118 -1.11 -3.49 -12.20
C GLY A 118 -1.21 -2.33 -13.18
N PRO A 119 -2.26 -2.28 -14.04
CA PRO A 119 -2.58 -1.04 -14.77
C PRO A 119 -2.93 0.05 -13.77
N LEU A 120 -2.10 1.12 -13.74
CA LEU A 120 -2.25 2.20 -12.78
C LEU A 120 -3.63 2.89 -12.94
N GLY A 121 -4.20 3.30 -11.82
CA GLY A 121 -5.52 3.90 -11.73
C GLY A 121 -6.70 2.91 -11.74
N ALA A 122 -6.55 1.70 -12.34
CA ALA A 122 -7.65 0.74 -12.46
C ALA A 122 -8.12 0.14 -11.11
N GLY A 123 -7.23 0.04 -10.14
CA GLY A 123 -7.57 -0.47 -8.80
C GLY A 123 -8.52 0.43 -8.02
N TYR A 124 -8.49 1.74 -8.27
CA TYR A 124 -9.27 2.70 -7.50
C TYR A 124 -10.77 2.60 -7.75
N PRO A 125 -11.29 2.55 -9.00
CA PRO A 125 -12.72 2.31 -9.24
C PRO A 125 -13.19 0.94 -8.73
N PHE A 126 -12.35 -0.10 -8.71
CA PHE A 126 -12.70 -1.37 -8.06
C PHE A 126 -12.93 -1.18 -6.56
N ALA A 127 -12.04 -0.46 -5.88
CA ALA A 127 -12.18 -0.15 -4.45
C ALA A 127 -13.46 0.65 -4.18
N LEU A 128 -13.75 1.66 -5.01
CA LEU A 128 -15.01 2.41 -4.90
C LEU A 128 -16.24 1.51 -5.08
N GLY A 129 -16.22 0.63 -6.10
CA GLY A 129 -17.32 -0.32 -6.34
C GLY A 129 -17.59 -1.24 -5.14
N MET A 130 -16.52 -1.73 -4.49
CA MET A 130 -16.62 -2.55 -3.26
C MET A 130 -17.24 -1.76 -2.12
N ALA A 131 -16.75 -0.54 -1.86
CA ALA A 131 -17.29 0.33 -0.82
C ALA A 131 -18.77 0.66 -1.04
N LEU A 132 -19.15 1.00 -2.27
CA LEU A 132 -20.55 1.30 -2.61
C LEU A 132 -21.46 0.08 -2.50
N SER A 133 -20.97 -1.12 -2.86
CA SER A 133 -21.73 -2.36 -2.68
C SER A 133 -22.01 -2.64 -1.20
N ASP A 134 -20.99 -2.51 -0.35
CA ASP A 134 -21.15 -2.71 1.10
C ASP A 134 -22.11 -1.66 1.70
N MET A 135 -21.96 -0.39 1.32
CA MET A 135 -22.87 0.68 1.75
C MET A 135 -24.33 0.43 1.32
N HIS A 136 -24.53 -0.03 0.07
CA HIS A 136 -25.86 -0.35 -0.46
C HIS A 136 -26.52 -1.48 0.33
N ASP A 137 -25.76 -2.50 0.68
CA ASP A 137 -26.24 -3.68 1.41
C ASP A 137 -26.26 -3.48 2.92
N GLY A 138 -25.85 -2.30 3.42
CA GLY A 138 -25.81 -2.00 4.86
C GLY A 138 -24.73 -2.77 5.63
N VAL A 139 -23.66 -3.20 4.93
CA VAL A 139 -22.53 -3.89 5.55
C VAL A 139 -21.62 -2.89 6.23
N ASP A 140 -21.25 -3.15 7.50
CA ASP A 140 -20.36 -2.29 8.28
C ASP A 140 -18.90 -2.67 8.06
N ALA A 141 -18.36 -2.31 6.88
CA ALA A 141 -16.99 -2.57 6.49
C ALA A 141 -16.39 -1.35 5.80
N TYR A 142 -15.07 -1.20 5.90
CA TYR A 142 -14.31 -0.21 5.16
C TYR A 142 -13.56 -0.85 3.99
N THR A 143 -13.43 -0.08 2.91
CA THR A 143 -12.53 -0.41 1.80
C THR A 143 -11.38 0.58 1.79
N TYR A 144 -10.16 0.06 1.95
CA TYR A 144 -8.92 0.84 1.90
C TYR A 144 -8.32 0.74 0.50
N ALA A 145 -8.10 1.87 -0.16
CA ALA A 145 -7.47 1.95 -1.48
C ALA A 145 -6.08 2.59 -1.36
N ILE A 146 -5.02 1.86 -1.69
CA ILE A 146 -3.65 2.34 -1.57
C ILE A 146 -3.15 2.77 -2.94
N LEU A 147 -2.99 4.07 -3.13
CA LEU A 147 -2.58 4.73 -4.37
C LEU A 147 -1.10 5.12 -4.33
N GLY A 148 -0.47 5.21 -5.49
CA GLY A 148 0.83 5.87 -5.65
C GLY A 148 0.68 7.29 -6.17
N ASP A 149 1.64 8.16 -5.89
CA ASP A 149 1.61 9.55 -6.34
C ASP A 149 1.79 9.70 -7.86
N GLY A 150 2.58 8.84 -8.50
CA GLY A 150 2.62 8.77 -9.96
C GLY A 150 1.31 8.22 -10.56
N GLU A 151 0.60 7.35 -9.83
CA GLU A 151 -0.67 6.77 -10.25
C GLU A 151 -1.80 7.80 -10.35
N ILE A 152 -1.80 8.83 -9.51
CA ILE A 152 -2.84 9.87 -9.57
C ILE A 152 -2.74 10.79 -10.80
N ASN A 153 -1.77 10.57 -11.70
CA ASN A 153 -1.76 11.17 -13.02
C ASN A 153 -2.81 10.55 -13.97
N GLU A 154 -3.30 9.35 -13.67
CA GLU A 154 -4.30 8.66 -14.46
C GLU A 154 -5.68 9.35 -14.33
N GLY A 155 -6.33 9.62 -15.47
CA GLY A 155 -7.64 10.30 -15.51
C GLY A 155 -8.72 9.57 -14.72
N VAL A 156 -8.71 8.22 -14.75
CA VAL A 156 -9.68 7.38 -14.06
C VAL A 156 -9.65 7.56 -12.53
N VAL A 157 -8.53 8.00 -11.96
CA VAL A 157 -8.45 8.34 -10.53
C VAL A 157 -9.39 9.50 -10.21
N TRP A 158 -9.37 10.55 -11.02
CA TRP A 158 -10.20 11.74 -10.83
C TRP A 158 -11.67 11.48 -11.18
N GLU A 159 -11.95 10.64 -12.17
CA GLU A 159 -13.30 10.14 -12.45
C GLU A 159 -13.86 9.36 -11.26
N THR A 160 -13.02 8.53 -10.62
CA THR A 160 -13.39 7.83 -9.39
C THR A 160 -13.67 8.80 -8.25
N CYS A 161 -12.85 9.85 -8.09
CA CYS A 161 -13.06 10.88 -7.07
C CYS A 161 -14.42 11.58 -7.23
N MET A 162 -14.81 11.95 -8.46
CA MET A 162 -16.12 12.54 -8.71
C MET A 162 -17.28 11.63 -8.28
N ASN A 163 -17.17 10.33 -8.60
CA ASN A 163 -18.20 9.36 -8.24
C ASN A 163 -18.22 9.09 -6.72
N ALA A 164 -17.06 8.95 -6.07
CA ALA A 164 -16.98 8.75 -4.64
C ALA A 164 -17.66 9.89 -3.86
N SER A 165 -17.42 11.13 -4.27
CA SER A 165 -18.07 12.32 -3.67
C SER A 165 -19.55 12.37 -3.94
N LYS A 166 -19.98 12.11 -5.19
CA LYS A 166 -21.40 12.07 -5.58
C LYS A 166 -22.18 11.08 -4.72
N PHE A 167 -21.64 9.89 -4.52
CA PHE A 167 -22.29 8.80 -3.76
C PHE A 167 -21.99 8.83 -2.26
N LYS A 168 -21.26 9.86 -1.79
CA LYS A 168 -20.91 10.04 -0.37
C LYS A 168 -20.23 8.79 0.23
N ALA A 169 -19.26 8.25 -0.49
CA ALA A 169 -18.61 6.98 -0.18
C ALA A 169 -17.72 7.07 1.08
N ASP A 170 -18.32 7.28 2.25
CA ASP A 170 -17.63 7.46 3.54
C ASP A 170 -17.03 6.15 4.10
N ARG A 171 -17.31 5.02 3.44
CA ARG A 171 -16.66 3.72 3.70
C ARG A 171 -15.43 3.48 2.82
N LEU A 172 -15.15 4.37 1.87
CA LEU A 172 -13.91 4.39 1.10
C LEU A 172 -12.88 5.28 1.80
N ILE A 173 -11.80 4.68 2.31
CA ILE A 173 -10.64 5.37 2.85
C ILE A 173 -9.48 5.16 1.89
N SER A 174 -9.08 6.21 1.20
CA SER A 174 -7.94 6.18 0.29
C SER A 174 -6.67 6.58 1.04
N ILE A 175 -5.54 5.94 0.72
CA ILE A 175 -4.24 6.27 1.28
C ILE A 175 -3.29 6.50 0.11
N LEU A 176 -2.76 7.70 -0.03
CA LEU A 176 -1.76 8.03 -1.03
C LEU A 176 -0.37 7.81 -0.45
N ASP A 177 0.38 6.85 -0.99
CA ASP A 177 1.81 6.72 -0.76
C ASP A 177 2.52 7.84 -1.52
N TRP A 178 2.65 8.99 -0.85
CA TRP A 178 3.19 10.22 -1.43
C TRP A 178 4.70 10.29 -1.22
N ASN A 179 5.44 9.58 -2.07
CA ASN A 179 6.89 9.47 -1.97
C ASN A 179 7.67 10.40 -2.91
N GLY A 180 6.98 11.15 -3.79
CA GLY A 180 7.57 12.16 -4.67
C GLY A 180 8.34 11.61 -5.87
N VAL A 181 8.34 10.29 -6.12
CA VAL A 181 9.17 9.65 -7.15
C VAL A 181 8.39 8.59 -7.92
N GLN A 182 8.33 8.73 -9.22
CA GLN A 182 7.77 7.73 -10.13
C GLN A 182 8.88 6.99 -10.91
N LEU A 183 8.53 6.29 -12.02
CA LEU A 183 9.43 5.42 -12.77
C LEU A 183 10.66 6.16 -13.31
N ASP A 184 10.45 7.30 -13.97
CA ASP A 184 11.49 7.97 -14.77
C ASP A 184 12.13 9.17 -14.06
N GLY A 185 11.66 9.54 -12.87
CA GLY A 185 12.17 10.68 -12.11
C GLY A 185 11.26 11.10 -10.96
N THR A 186 11.47 12.31 -10.45
CA THR A 186 10.56 12.87 -9.46
C THR A 186 9.20 13.21 -10.09
N THR A 187 8.13 13.16 -9.31
CA THR A 187 6.79 13.55 -9.79
C THR A 187 6.78 14.99 -10.30
N GLU A 188 7.55 15.88 -9.69
CA GLU A 188 7.69 17.27 -10.12
C GLU A 188 8.37 17.42 -11.49
N GLN A 189 9.37 16.59 -11.78
CA GLN A 189 10.10 16.64 -13.07
C GLN A 189 9.30 16.01 -14.21
N ILE A 190 8.57 14.94 -13.93
CA ILE A 190 7.90 14.16 -14.98
C ILE A 190 6.50 14.70 -15.27
N MET A 191 5.67 14.86 -14.25
CA MET A 191 4.32 15.41 -14.36
C MET A 191 3.93 16.08 -13.05
N PRO A 192 4.16 17.39 -12.93
CA PRO A 192 3.85 18.14 -11.71
C PRO A 192 2.38 18.03 -11.33
N MET A 193 2.12 17.58 -10.12
CA MET A 193 0.75 17.44 -9.60
C MET A 193 0.21 18.71 -8.94
N GLY A 194 1.08 19.73 -8.73
CA GLY A 194 0.71 20.92 -7.99
C GLY A 194 0.27 20.60 -6.56
N ASP A 195 -0.69 21.33 -6.03
CA ASP A 195 -1.21 21.10 -4.68
C ASP A 195 -2.18 19.89 -4.68
N ILE A 196 -1.66 18.73 -4.28
CA ILE A 196 -2.41 17.46 -4.23
C ILE A 196 -3.54 17.55 -3.20
N GLU A 197 -3.30 18.17 -2.04
CA GLU A 197 -4.29 18.31 -0.97
C GLU A 197 -5.47 19.15 -1.45
N LEU A 198 -5.19 20.28 -2.09
CA LEU A 198 -6.23 21.17 -2.63
C LEU A 198 -7.03 20.48 -3.75
N LYS A 199 -6.38 19.67 -4.59
CA LYS A 199 -7.07 18.91 -5.64
C LYS A 199 -8.10 17.95 -5.04
N PHE A 200 -7.72 17.10 -4.08
CA PHE A 200 -8.67 16.18 -3.45
C PHE A 200 -9.78 16.91 -2.70
N LYS A 201 -9.47 18.04 -2.03
CA LYS A 201 -10.50 18.91 -1.42
C LYS A 201 -11.48 19.45 -2.45
N ALA A 202 -11.00 19.87 -3.63
CA ALA A 202 -11.84 20.35 -4.71
C ALA A 202 -12.77 19.27 -5.27
N PHE A 203 -12.38 18.00 -5.21
CA PHE A 203 -13.23 16.84 -5.51
C PHE A 203 -14.15 16.43 -4.34
N GLY A 204 -14.17 17.18 -3.24
CA GLY A 204 -15.09 16.93 -2.10
C GLY A 204 -14.62 15.89 -1.10
N TYR A 205 -13.31 15.59 -1.07
CA TYR A 205 -12.74 14.66 -0.09
C TYR A 205 -12.41 15.35 1.24
N ASN A 206 -12.60 14.63 2.34
CA ASN A 206 -11.90 14.90 3.57
C ASN A 206 -10.43 14.49 3.39
N THR A 207 -9.51 15.45 3.54
CA THR A 207 -8.07 15.23 3.35
C THR A 207 -7.32 15.29 4.66
N ILE A 208 -6.47 14.30 4.91
CA ILE A 208 -5.67 14.18 6.13
C ILE A 208 -4.19 13.99 5.70
N VAL A 209 -3.32 14.88 6.14
CA VAL A 209 -1.87 14.76 5.86
C VAL A 209 -1.17 14.18 7.07
N CYS A 210 -0.33 13.16 6.87
CA CYS A 210 0.45 12.57 7.97
C CYS A 210 1.85 12.12 7.50
N ASP A 211 2.72 11.82 8.48
CA ASP A 211 3.96 11.11 8.25
C ASP A 211 3.64 9.63 7.98
N GLY A 212 3.90 9.18 6.75
CA GLY A 212 3.62 7.81 6.29
C GLY A 212 4.61 6.76 6.81
N HIS A 213 5.66 7.16 7.51
CA HIS A 213 6.60 6.25 8.18
C HIS A 213 6.42 6.23 9.70
N ASN A 214 5.40 6.89 10.21
CA ASN A 214 5.04 6.86 11.62
C ASN A 214 3.74 6.07 11.80
N VAL A 215 3.84 4.84 12.28
CA VAL A 215 2.69 3.93 12.47
C VAL A 215 1.61 4.52 13.38
N ALA A 216 1.98 5.32 14.38
CA ALA A 216 1.01 5.98 15.26
C ALA A 216 0.27 7.14 14.55
N ALA A 217 0.98 7.91 13.72
CA ALA A 217 0.38 8.98 12.92
C ALA A 217 -0.58 8.42 11.87
N LEU A 218 -0.21 7.32 11.21
CA LEU A 218 -1.07 6.60 10.25
C LEU A 218 -2.34 6.08 10.92
N SER A 219 -2.22 5.42 12.08
CA SER A 219 -3.39 4.92 12.82
C SER A 219 -4.32 6.06 13.25
N ALA A 220 -3.78 7.18 13.74
CA ALA A 220 -4.59 8.35 14.10
C ALA A 220 -5.29 8.95 12.87
N ALA A 221 -4.64 8.98 11.71
CA ALA A 221 -5.22 9.44 10.46
C ALA A 221 -6.36 8.51 9.98
N ILE A 222 -6.19 7.18 10.09
CA ILE A 222 -7.22 6.20 9.77
C ILE A 222 -8.43 6.35 10.68
N GLU A 223 -8.24 6.48 12.00
CA GLU A 223 -9.33 6.70 12.94
C GLU A 223 -10.07 8.03 12.68
N THR A 224 -9.34 9.08 12.32
CA THR A 224 -9.93 10.36 11.90
C THR A 224 -10.78 10.17 10.64
N ALA A 225 -10.28 9.44 9.64
CA ALA A 225 -11.01 9.14 8.41
C ALA A 225 -12.31 8.35 8.69
N LYS A 226 -12.26 7.34 9.56
CA LYS A 226 -13.43 6.55 9.99
C LYS A 226 -14.50 7.38 10.70
N SER A 227 -14.10 8.45 11.38
CA SER A 227 -15.04 9.33 12.12
C SER A 227 -15.86 10.24 11.21
N VAL A 228 -15.37 10.53 10.00
CA VAL A 228 -16.05 11.41 9.04
C VAL A 228 -17.15 10.63 8.32
N LYS A 229 -18.33 11.25 8.18
CA LYS A 229 -19.49 10.64 7.53
C LYS A 229 -19.99 11.47 6.37
N GLY A 230 -20.52 10.79 5.36
CA GLY A 230 -21.14 11.40 4.20
C GLY A 230 -20.15 11.97 3.16
N VAL A 231 -18.85 11.79 3.34
CA VAL A 231 -17.82 12.16 2.35
C VAL A 231 -16.70 11.12 2.34
N PRO A 232 -16.09 10.82 1.18
CA PRO A 232 -14.92 9.96 1.14
C PRO A 232 -13.71 10.63 1.80
N SER A 233 -12.80 9.83 2.35
CA SER A 233 -11.56 10.33 2.97
C SER A 233 -10.33 9.90 2.18
N ILE A 234 -9.32 10.78 2.14
CA ILE A 234 -7.98 10.45 1.67
C ILE A 234 -6.92 10.86 2.68
N ILE A 235 -6.03 9.94 2.98
CA ILE A 235 -4.84 10.15 3.79
C ILE A 235 -3.66 10.36 2.84
N LEU A 236 -3.08 11.53 2.89
CA LEU A 236 -1.87 11.89 2.14
C LEU A 236 -0.66 11.53 3.01
N ALA A 237 -0.21 10.29 2.90
CA ALA A 237 0.88 9.76 3.69
C ALA A 237 2.21 10.15 3.05
N LYS A 238 2.93 11.10 3.66
CA LYS A 238 4.28 11.50 3.21
C LYS A 238 5.25 10.37 3.50
N THR A 239 5.82 9.80 2.45
CA THR A 239 6.72 8.65 2.51
C THR A 239 8.01 8.93 1.74
N VAL A 240 8.93 7.99 1.78
CA VAL A 240 10.19 8.02 1.03
C VAL A 240 10.29 6.73 0.23
N LYS A 241 10.40 6.82 -1.10
CA LYS A 241 10.66 5.67 -1.95
C LYS A 241 11.98 5.01 -1.55
N GLY A 242 11.99 3.70 -1.34
CA GLY A 242 13.20 3.00 -0.89
C GLY A 242 13.52 3.13 0.60
N LYS A 243 12.54 3.47 1.42
CA LYS A 243 12.69 3.76 2.87
C LYS A 243 13.46 2.71 3.64
N GLY A 244 14.45 3.15 4.43
CA GLY A 244 15.27 2.35 5.32
C GLY A 244 16.61 1.90 4.73
N ILE A 245 16.87 2.23 3.45
CA ILE A 245 18.12 1.90 2.75
C ILE A 245 18.65 3.15 2.07
N SER A 246 19.70 3.74 2.62
CA SER A 246 20.17 5.07 2.27
C SER A 246 20.45 5.28 0.78
N PHE A 247 21.04 4.27 0.12
CA PHE A 247 21.33 4.34 -1.31
C PHE A 247 20.10 4.11 -2.21
N MET A 248 18.96 3.66 -1.66
CA MET A 248 17.68 3.53 -2.37
C MET A 248 16.75 4.71 -2.14
N GLU A 249 16.86 5.40 -1.01
CA GLU A 249 15.94 6.47 -0.62
C GLU A 249 15.89 7.60 -1.67
N GLY A 250 14.67 7.92 -2.11
CA GLY A 250 14.39 9.00 -3.06
C GLY A 250 14.86 8.76 -4.50
N LYS A 251 15.30 7.55 -4.85
CA LYS A 251 15.84 7.27 -6.20
C LYS A 251 14.88 6.47 -7.07
N ASN A 252 14.63 6.98 -8.26
CA ASN A 252 13.78 6.33 -9.26
C ASN A 252 14.40 5.04 -9.82
N THR A 253 15.72 4.92 -9.84
CA THR A 253 16.44 3.72 -10.31
C THR A 253 16.03 2.44 -9.58
N TRP A 254 15.50 2.56 -8.37
CA TRP A 254 14.98 1.45 -7.56
C TRP A 254 13.46 1.22 -7.73
N HIS A 255 12.86 1.82 -8.76
CA HIS A 255 11.46 1.54 -9.06
C HIS A 255 11.25 0.07 -9.43
N GLY A 256 12.04 -0.46 -10.36
CA GLY A 256 11.95 -1.85 -10.82
C GLY A 256 13.34 -2.38 -11.19
N ALA A 257 14.15 -2.67 -10.17
CA ALA A 257 15.54 -3.12 -10.34
C ALA A 257 15.81 -4.37 -9.50
N PRO A 258 16.67 -5.29 -9.99
CA PRO A 258 17.15 -6.40 -9.17
C PRO A 258 18.08 -5.89 -8.07
N VAL A 259 18.01 -6.53 -6.90
CA VAL A 259 18.95 -6.30 -5.80
C VAL A 259 20.15 -7.22 -6.00
N LYS A 260 21.31 -6.66 -6.38
CA LYS A 260 22.54 -7.42 -6.62
C LYS A 260 23.25 -7.75 -5.31
N ASP A 261 24.25 -8.65 -5.33
CA ASP A 261 24.98 -9.10 -4.13
C ASP A 261 25.50 -7.94 -3.29
N ALA A 262 26.22 -6.99 -3.91
CA ALA A 262 26.77 -5.83 -3.20
C ALA A 262 25.66 -4.91 -2.61
N ASP A 263 24.54 -4.74 -3.32
CA ASP A 263 23.39 -3.97 -2.86
C ASP A 263 22.70 -4.68 -1.68
N TYR A 264 22.60 -6.01 -1.76
CA TYR A 264 22.05 -6.86 -0.69
C TYR A 264 22.88 -6.74 0.60
N GLU A 265 24.20 -6.95 0.51
CA GLU A 265 25.11 -6.83 1.65
C GLU A 265 25.03 -5.45 2.31
N ALA A 266 25.04 -4.38 1.50
CA ALA A 266 24.94 -3.02 1.99
C ALA A 266 23.58 -2.76 2.66
N ALA A 267 22.47 -3.17 2.04
CA ALA A 267 21.13 -2.99 2.56
C ALA A 267 20.93 -3.75 3.89
N MET A 268 21.37 -5.01 3.96
CA MET A 268 21.23 -5.83 5.17
C MET A 268 22.06 -5.26 6.31
N LYS A 269 23.24 -4.71 6.03
CA LYS A 269 24.04 -4.00 7.04
C LYS A 269 23.32 -2.78 7.62
N GLU A 270 22.71 -1.95 6.76
CA GLU A 270 21.94 -0.78 7.20
C GLU A 270 20.70 -1.19 8.02
N LEU A 271 20.03 -2.26 7.61
CA LEU A 271 18.87 -2.81 8.32
C LEU A 271 19.23 -3.60 9.59
N GLY A 272 20.54 -3.69 9.96
CA GLY A 272 21.00 -4.40 11.15
C GLY A 272 20.84 -5.91 11.06
N GLY A 273 20.82 -6.50 9.87
CA GLY A 273 20.51 -7.92 9.62
C GLY A 273 21.68 -8.85 9.33
N VAL A 274 22.92 -8.37 9.34
CA VAL A 274 24.14 -9.21 9.18
C VAL A 274 25.10 -8.89 10.33
N GLN A 275 25.15 -9.73 11.34
CA GLN A 275 26.28 -9.86 12.25
C GLN A 275 27.02 -11.15 11.89
#